data_4c7590c57defb7e8d392d0a2382d8e8a
#
_entry.id   4c7590c57defb7e8d392d0a2382d8e8a
#
_cell.length_a   1.000
_cell.length_b   1.000
_cell.length_c   1.000
_cell.angle_alpha   90.00
_cell.angle_beta   90.00
_cell.angle_gamma   90.00
#
_symmetry.space_group_name_H-M   'P 1'
#
loop_
_entity.id
_entity.type
_entity.pdbx_description
1 polymer ?
#
loop_
_entity_poly.entity_id
_entity_poly.type
_entity_poly.pdbx_seq_one_letter_code
_entity_poly.pdbx_strand_id
1 'polypeptide(L)'
;MTVNEPTIEEAVAIMRGIAHYYEAYHGVEIPPEIARQAVILSERYITDRFLPDKAIDLLDEACSDVNLKNKNIGKLEALRKERDDLDLELKMLSENAEPTESDYARMAELRSRNLQLGQEIALLEEEPKPVLTMENLARIIELWTKIPASKIRAQEYEHC
;
A
#
# COMPACT_ATOMS: atom_id res chain seq x y z
N MET A 1 12.59 35.55 10.16
CA MET A 1 11.27 35.06 10.54
C MET A 1 11.36 33.55 10.83
N THR A 2 11.10 33.18 12.04
CA THR A 2 11.12 31.74 12.41
C THR A 2 9.78 31.09 12.05
N VAL A 3 9.85 30.05 11.24
CA VAL A 3 8.68 29.23 10.96
C VAL A 3 8.54 28.27 12.13
N ASN A 4 7.47 28.41 12.90
CA ASN A 4 7.22 27.53 14.02
C ASN A 4 6.73 26.17 13.54
N GLU A 5 7.22 25.12 14.19
CA GLU A 5 6.73 23.77 14.00
C GLU A 5 5.24 23.73 14.34
N PRO A 6 4.40 23.05 13.54
CA PRO A 6 2.98 22.93 13.87
C PRO A 6 2.78 22.17 15.18
N THR A 7 1.69 22.49 15.88
CA THR A 7 1.30 21.74 17.07
C THR A 7 0.87 20.32 16.70
N ILE A 8 0.73 19.44 17.68
CA ILE A 8 0.23 18.09 17.47
C ILE A 8 -1.13 18.11 16.78
N GLU A 9 -2.05 18.95 17.24
CA GLU A 9 -3.39 19.04 16.66
C GLU A 9 -3.36 19.57 15.22
N GLU A 10 -2.51 20.53 14.92
CA GLU A 10 -2.32 21.02 13.55
C GLU A 10 -1.74 19.95 12.65
N ALA A 11 -0.75 19.20 13.14
CA ALA A 11 -0.14 18.10 12.41
C ALA A 11 -1.15 16.95 12.16
N VAL A 12 -2.01 16.67 13.14
CA VAL A 12 -3.07 15.66 12.98
C VAL A 12 -4.04 16.06 11.86
N ALA A 13 -4.41 17.34 11.81
CA ALA A 13 -5.28 17.86 10.75
C ALA A 13 -4.63 17.71 9.38
N ILE A 14 -3.33 18.00 9.27
CA ILE A 14 -2.57 17.82 8.03
C ILE A 14 -2.56 16.34 7.63
N MET A 15 -2.26 15.44 8.58
CA MET A 15 -2.21 14.01 8.32
C MET A 15 -3.54 13.45 7.84
N ARG A 16 -4.64 13.88 8.45
CA ARG A 16 -5.99 13.47 8.02
C ARG A 16 -6.31 13.96 6.61
N GLY A 17 -5.83 15.15 6.27
CA GLY A 17 -6.06 15.71 4.94
C GLY A 17 -5.30 14.98 3.83
N ILE A 18 -4.12 14.42 4.14
CA ILE A 18 -3.30 13.75 3.13
C ILE A 18 -3.36 12.22 3.19
N ALA A 19 -3.97 11.65 4.24
CA ALA A 19 -4.00 10.20 4.41
C ALA A 19 -4.60 9.47 3.21
N HIS A 20 -5.63 10.02 2.60
CA HIS A 20 -6.28 9.39 1.45
C HIS A 20 -5.35 9.27 0.24
N TYR A 21 -4.38 10.16 0.08
CA TYR A 21 -3.38 10.06 -1.00
C TYR A 21 -2.48 8.83 -0.78
N TYR A 22 -2.08 8.60 0.47
CA TYR A 22 -1.26 7.43 0.81
C TYR A 22 -2.06 6.14 0.74
N GLU A 23 -3.34 6.18 1.12
CA GLU A 23 -4.24 5.05 0.95
C GLU A 23 -4.32 4.62 -0.51
N ALA A 24 -4.51 5.58 -1.39
CA ALA A 24 -4.61 5.32 -2.84
C ALA A 24 -3.27 4.83 -3.40
N TYR A 25 -2.17 5.47 -3.00
CA TYR A 25 -0.83 5.15 -3.51
C TYR A 25 -0.37 3.76 -3.09
N HIS A 26 -0.57 3.41 -1.82
CA HIS A 26 -0.08 2.14 -1.26
C HIS A 26 -1.12 1.01 -1.26
N GLY A 27 -2.38 1.31 -1.53
CA GLY A 27 -3.45 0.31 -1.45
C GLY A 27 -3.71 -0.18 -0.04
N VAL A 28 -3.59 0.69 0.95
CA VAL A 28 -3.73 0.40 2.38
C VAL A 28 -4.79 1.33 2.97
N GLU A 29 -5.64 0.82 3.86
CA GLU A 29 -6.60 1.64 4.58
C GLU A 29 -5.94 2.27 5.80
N ILE A 30 -6.06 3.58 5.97
CA ILE A 30 -5.50 4.32 7.09
C ILE A 30 -6.65 4.87 7.94
N PRO A 31 -6.97 4.22 9.07
CA PRO A 31 -8.00 4.77 9.97
C PRO A 31 -7.59 6.13 10.51
N PRO A 32 -8.56 7.06 10.73
CA PRO A 32 -8.25 8.38 11.28
C PRO A 32 -7.46 8.33 12.60
N GLU A 33 -7.76 7.35 13.43
CA GLU A 33 -7.05 7.13 14.70
C GLU A 33 -5.57 6.80 14.47
N ILE A 34 -5.27 6.03 13.44
CA ILE A 34 -3.88 5.67 13.11
C ILE A 34 -3.14 6.88 12.55
N ALA A 35 -3.79 7.71 11.75
CA ALA A 35 -3.19 8.97 11.29
C ALA A 35 -2.81 9.86 12.48
N ARG A 36 -3.69 9.93 13.49
CA ARG A 36 -3.41 10.64 14.73
C ARG A 36 -2.23 10.03 15.48
N GLN A 37 -2.20 8.72 15.60
CA GLN A 37 -1.12 8.01 16.30
C GLN A 37 0.23 8.20 15.60
N ALA A 38 0.25 8.31 14.29
CA ALA A 38 1.49 8.59 13.56
C ALA A 38 2.12 9.90 14.03
N VAL A 39 1.30 10.93 14.27
CA VAL A 39 1.75 12.22 14.79
C VAL A 39 2.25 12.08 16.23
N ILE A 40 1.44 11.46 17.08
CA ILE A 40 1.74 11.31 18.52
C ILE A 40 3.03 10.49 18.71
N LEU A 41 3.16 9.36 18.03
CA LEU A 41 4.33 8.49 18.15
C LEU A 41 5.59 9.15 17.59
N SER A 42 5.48 9.87 16.48
CA SER A 42 6.63 10.56 15.91
C SER A 42 7.11 11.67 16.86
N GLU A 43 6.20 12.38 17.51
CA GLU A 43 6.55 13.42 18.49
C GLU A 43 7.26 12.83 19.71
N ARG A 44 6.81 11.68 20.19
CA ARG A 44 7.41 11.05 21.38
C ARG A 44 8.74 10.35 21.12
N TYR A 45 8.87 9.66 19.99
CA TYR A 45 9.98 8.74 19.77
C TYR A 45 10.97 9.18 18.70
N ILE A 46 10.56 10.07 17.78
CA ILE A 46 11.44 10.57 16.73
C ILE A 46 11.79 12.01 17.07
N THR A 47 12.92 12.20 17.76
CA THR A 47 13.29 13.50 18.32
C THR A 47 14.24 14.31 17.45
N ASP A 48 14.82 13.71 16.42
CA ASP A 48 15.80 14.33 15.53
C ASP A 48 15.18 14.96 14.28
N ARG A 49 13.86 14.96 14.16
CA ARG A 49 13.12 15.52 13.04
C ARG A 49 11.94 16.34 13.55
N PHE A 50 11.29 17.06 12.67
CA PHE A 50 10.20 17.98 12.99
C PHE A 50 8.86 17.55 12.39
N LEU A 51 7.76 17.95 13.05
CA LEU A 51 6.42 17.82 12.50
C LEU A 51 6.23 18.86 11.39
N PRO A 52 5.44 18.59 10.34
CA PRO A 52 4.70 17.34 10.14
C PRO A 52 5.53 16.25 9.42
N ASP A 53 6.72 16.57 8.92
CA ASP A 53 7.50 15.69 8.06
C ASP A 53 7.80 14.33 8.68
N LYS A 54 8.17 14.31 9.97
CA LYS A 54 8.48 13.03 10.64
C LYS A 54 7.26 12.11 10.74
N ALA A 55 6.07 12.68 10.93
CA ALA A 55 4.84 11.90 10.97
C ALA A 55 4.46 11.39 9.57
N ILE A 56 4.67 12.22 8.55
CA ILE A 56 4.41 11.84 7.16
C ILE A 56 5.34 10.71 6.74
N ASP A 57 6.63 10.82 7.06
CA ASP A 57 7.61 9.77 6.75
C ASP A 57 7.28 8.46 7.45
N LEU A 58 6.87 8.53 8.72
CA LEU A 58 6.46 7.35 9.48
C LEU A 58 5.27 6.66 8.83
N LEU A 59 4.25 7.43 8.46
CA LEU A 59 3.05 6.90 7.82
C LEU A 59 3.39 6.24 6.47
N ASP A 60 4.19 6.92 5.66
CA ASP A 60 4.60 6.43 4.35
C ASP A 60 5.38 5.11 4.46
N GLU A 61 6.37 5.05 5.35
CA GLU A 61 7.15 3.83 5.56
C GLU A 61 6.31 2.67 6.11
N ALA A 62 5.40 2.96 7.03
CA ALA A 62 4.51 1.94 7.57
C ALA A 62 3.59 1.36 6.49
N CYS A 63 3.05 2.22 5.63
CA CYS A 63 2.23 1.78 4.50
C CYS A 63 3.03 0.95 3.49
N SER A 64 4.26 1.35 3.20
CA SER A 64 5.15 0.60 2.31
C SER A 64 5.46 -0.78 2.87
N ASP A 65 5.74 -0.87 4.18
CA ASP A 65 6.02 -2.14 4.85
C ASP A 65 4.84 -3.09 4.78
N VAL A 66 3.63 -2.59 5.04
CA VAL A 66 2.40 -3.39 4.94
C VAL A 66 2.18 -3.87 3.50
N ASN A 67 2.40 -3.00 2.53
CA ASN A 67 2.26 -3.31 1.12
C ASN A 67 3.23 -4.42 0.68
N LEU A 68 4.50 -4.32 1.08
CA LEU A 68 5.51 -5.33 0.76
C LEU A 68 5.17 -6.71 1.34
N LYS A 69 4.49 -6.75 2.47
CA LYS A 69 4.08 -7.99 3.12
C LYS A 69 2.77 -8.54 2.58
N ASN A 70 2.04 -7.75 1.80
CA ASN A 70 0.78 -8.20 1.22
C ASN A 70 1.05 -9.02 -0.04
N LYS A 71 1.00 -10.34 0.10
CA LYS A 71 1.23 -11.29 -0.99
C LYS A 71 0.25 -11.12 -2.14
N ASN A 72 -0.95 -10.62 -1.86
CA ASN A 72 -2.00 -10.47 -2.87
C ASN A 72 -1.69 -9.36 -3.87
N ILE A 73 -1.02 -8.30 -3.46
CA ILE A 73 -0.64 -7.20 -4.35
C ILE A 73 0.35 -7.66 -5.41
N GLY A 74 1.40 -8.39 -5.00
CA GLY A 74 2.38 -8.94 -5.94
C GLY A 74 1.75 -9.94 -6.90
N LYS A 75 0.85 -10.78 -6.39
CA LYS A 75 0.12 -11.76 -7.20
C LYS A 75 -0.80 -11.06 -8.21
N LEU A 76 -1.51 -10.03 -7.76
CA LEU A 76 -2.40 -9.24 -8.63
C LEU A 76 -1.64 -8.56 -9.76
N GLU A 77 -0.49 -7.96 -9.45
CA GLU A 77 0.37 -7.32 -10.45
C GLU A 77 0.86 -8.35 -11.49
N ALA A 78 1.28 -9.53 -11.05
CA ALA A 78 1.73 -10.60 -11.93
C ALA A 78 0.62 -11.07 -12.87
N LEU A 79 -0.60 -11.22 -12.35
CA LEU A 79 -1.76 -11.63 -13.15
C LEU A 79 -2.14 -10.56 -14.18
N ARG A 80 -2.11 -9.29 -13.79
CA ARG A 80 -2.40 -8.18 -14.70
C ARG A 80 -1.38 -8.09 -15.83
N LYS A 81 -0.10 -8.31 -15.52
CA LYS A 81 0.95 -8.32 -16.52
C LYS A 81 0.76 -9.47 -17.51
N GLU A 82 0.48 -10.66 -17.01
CA GLU A 82 0.20 -11.82 -17.86
C GLU A 82 -0.98 -11.54 -18.79
N ARG A 83 -2.05 -10.93 -18.26
CA ARG A 83 -3.22 -10.57 -19.04
C ARG A 83 -2.89 -9.58 -20.15
N ASP A 84 -2.10 -8.54 -19.84
CA ASP A 84 -1.67 -7.55 -20.82
C ASP A 84 -0.84 -8.20 -21.93
N ASP A 85 0.06 -9.13 -21.59
CA ASP A 85 0.86 -9.86 -22.56
C ASP A 85 -0.01 -10.74 -23.46
N LEU A 86 -1.02 -11.41 -22.90
CA LEU A 86 -1.97 -12.20 -23.67
C LEU A 86 -2.82 -11.36 -24.60
N ASP A 87 -3.28 -10.20 -24.13
CA ASP A 87 -4.08 -9.26 -24.95
C ASP A 87 -3.26 -8.77 -26.14
N LEU A 88 -1.98 -8.48 -25.93
CA LEU A 88 -1.09 -8.05 -27.01
C LEU A 88 -0.91 -9.16 -28.05
N GLU A 89 -0.66 -10.40 -27.61
CA GLU A 89 -0.49 -11.55 -28.50
C GLU A 89 -1.77 -11.82 -29.29
N LEU A 90 -2.94 -11.75 -28.64
CA LEU A 90 -4.24 -11.89 -29.30
C LEU A 90 -4.44 -10.83 -30.39
N LYS A 91 -4.07 -9.58 -30.07
CA LYS A 91 -4.19 -8.49 -31.02
C LYS A 91 -3.31 -8.75 -32.25
N MET A 92 -2.08 -9.18 -32.05
CA MET A 92 -1.15 -9.49 -33.13
C MET A 92 -1.66 -10.62 -34.00
N LEU A 93 -2.19 -11.69 -33.41
CA LEU A 93 -2.76 -12.81 -34.16
C LEU A 93 -4.03 -12.42 -34.90
N SER A 94 -4.86 -11.58 -34.32
CA SER A 94 -6.11 -11.13 -34.96
C SER A 94 -5.87 -10.19 -36.15
N GLU A 95 -4.71 -9.52 -36.20
CA GLU A 95 -4.34 -8.64 -37.31
C GLU A 95 -3.71 -9.41 -38.49
N ASN A 96 -3.43 -10.69 -38.32
CA ASN A 96 -2.91 -11.53 -39.41
C ASN A 96 -3.98 -11.70 -40.50
N ALA A 97 -3.65 -11.32 -41.73
CA ALA A 97 -4.58 -11.39 -42.86
C ALA A 97 -4.89 -12.85 -43.29
N GLU A 98 -3.95 -13.76 -43.06
CA GLU A 98 -4.08 -15.16 -43.43
C GLU A 98 -3.73 -16.09 -42.25
N PRO A 99 -4.62 -16.15 -41.23
CA PRO A 99 -4.34 -16.99 -40.05
C PRO A 99 -4.40 -18.47 -40.40
N THR A 100 -3.46 -19.24 -39.84
CA THR A 100 -3.40 -20.69 -39.99
C THR A 100 -4.26 -21.36 -38.93
N GLU A 101 -4.46 -22.71 -39.06
CA GLU A 101 -5.12 -23.48 -38.02
C GLU A 101 -4.40 -23.36 -36.68
N SER A 102 -3.06 -23.33 -36.71
CA SER A 102 -2.23 -23.16 -35.52
C SER A 102 -2.51 -21.82 -34.86
N ASP A 103 -2.69 -20.74 -35.65
CA ASP A 103 -3.02 -19.42 -35.15
C ASP A 103 -4.38 -19.40 -34.47
N TYR A 104 -5.38 -20.05 -35.06
CA TYR A 104 -6.72 -20.15 -34.46
C TYR A 104 -6.70 -20.94 -33.15
N ALA A 105 -5.94 -22.04 -33.11
CA ALA A 105 -5.79 -22.87 -31.91
C ALA A 105 -5.13 -22.02 -30.79
N ARG A 106 -4.09 -21.26 -31.13
CA ARG A 106 -3.40 -20.39 -30.15
C ARG A 106 -4.33 -19.30 -29.65
N MET A 107 -5.11 -18.69 -30.53
CA MET A 107 -6.09 -17.67 -30.13
C MET A 107 -7.11 -18.24 -29.15
N ALA A 108 -7.57 -19.47 -29.36
CA ALA A 108 -8.52 -20.12 -28.45
C ALA A 108 -7.90 -20.34 -27.09
N GLU A 109 -6.64 -20.80 -27.02
CA GLU A 109 -5.91 -20.96 -25.76
C GLU A 109 -5.77 -19.64 -25.03
N LEU A 110 -5.38 -18.58 -25.73
CA LEU A 110 -5.19 -17.26 -25.15
C LEU A 110 -6.49 -16.67 -24.60
N ARG A 111 -7.60 -16.86 -25.32
CA ARG A 111 -8.91 -16.41 -24.85
C ARG A 111 -9.35 -17.15 -23.60
N SER A 112 -9.12 -18.46 -23.55
CA SER A 112 -9.44 -19.28 -22.39
C SER A 112 -8.62 -18.84 -21.17
N ARG A 113 -7.32 -18.66 -21.36
CA ARG A 113 -6.44 -18.20 -20.27
C ARG A 113 -6.81 -16.79 -19.81
N ASN A 114 -7.13 -15.91 -20.75
CA ASN A 114 -7.54 -14.53 -20.43
C ASN A 114 -8.80 -14.52 -19.57
N LEU A 115 -9.76 -15.39 -19.87
CA LEU A 115 -10.99 -15.53 -19.08
C LEU A 115 -10.66 -16.00 -17.65
N GLN A 116 -9.78 -16.97 -17.50
CA GLN A 116 -9.33 -17.46 -16.19
C GLN A 116 -8.63 -16.36 -15.41
N LEU A 117 -7.74 -15.60 -16.06
CA LEU A 117 -7.04 -14.50 -15.44
C LEU A 117 -8.00 -13.40 -14.97
N GLY A 118 -9.00 -13.11 -15.79
CA GLY A 118 -10.03 -12.14 -15.42
C GLY A 118 -10.78 -12.53 -14.17
N GLN A 119 -11.11 -13.82 -14.02
CA GLN A 119 -11.78 -14.36 -12.84
C GLN A 119 -10.89 -14.31 -11.61
N GLU A 120 -9.62 -14.70 -11.73
CA GLU A 120 -8.65 -14.67 -10.63
C GLU A 120 -8.40 -13.24 -10.17
N ILE A 121 -8.24 -12.29 -11.10
CA ILE A 121 -8.05 -10.88 -10.80
C ILE A 121 -9.27 -10.33 -10.05
N ALA A 122 -10.48 -10.65 -10.51
CA ALA A 122 -11.70 -10.19 -9.87
C ALA A 122 -11.80 -10.67 -8.42
N LEU A 123 -11.44 -11.93 -8.17
CA LEU A 123 -11.44 -12.49 -6.81
C LEU A 123 -10.44 -11.80 -5.90
N LEU A 124 -9.24 -11.49 -6.40
CA LEU A 124 -8.23 -10.79 -5.61
C LEU A 124 -8.61 -9.35 -5.35
N GLU A 125 -9.28 -8.69 -6.31
CA GLU A 125 -9.74 -7.31 -6.14
C GLU A 125 -10.89 -7.19 -5.13
N GLU A 126 -11.64 -8.27 -4.91
CA GLU A 126 -12.71 -8.31 -3.89
C GLU A 126 -12.17 -8.42 -2.47
N GLU A 127 -10.92 -8.84 -2.30
CA GLU A 127 -10.33 -8.94 -0.96
C GLU A 127 -10.19 -7.57 -0.34
N PRO A 128 -10.48 -7.44 0.99
CA PRO A 128 -10.37 -6.16 1.66
C PRO A 128 -8.92 -5.67 1.65
N LYS A 129 -8.75 -4.35 1.55
CA LYS A 129 -7.42 -3.74 1.65
C LYS A 129 -6.85 -3.98 3.04
N PRO A 130 -5.53 -4.19 3.17
CA PRO A 130 -4.92 -4.26 4.49
C PRO A 130 -5.12 -2.93 5.22
N VAL A 131 -5.37 -3.02 6.53
CA VAL A 131 -5.59 -1.86 7.39
C VAL A 131 -4.32 -1.58 8.16
N LEU A 132 -3.87 -0.33 8.15
CA LEU A 132 -2.70 0.09 8.91
C LEU A 132 -3.03 0.06 10.40
N THR A 133 -2.13 -0.52 11.20
CA THR A 133 -2.33 -0.71 12.64
C THR A 133 -1.26 0.01 13.44
N MET A 134 -1.51 0.13 14.74
CA MET A 134 -0.52 0.66 15.69
C MET A 134 0.78 -0.14 15.67
N GLU A 135 0.68 -1.46 15.51
CA GLU A 135 1.87 -2.32 15.41
C GLU A 135 2.73 -1.99 14.22
N ASN A 136 2.11 -1.65 13.09
CA ASN A 136 2.84 -1.25 11.88
C ASN A 136 3.67 0.01 12.15
N LEU A 137 3.10 0.99 12.83
CA LEU A 137 3.80 2.22 13.20
C LEU A 137 4.94 1.94 14.18
N ALA A 138 4.66 1.15 15.21
CA ALA A 138 5.64 0.81 16.24
C ALA A 138 6.84 0.08 15.66
N ARG A 139 6.61 -0.80 14.68
CA ARG A 139 7.68 -1.53 14.00
C ARG A 139 8.63 -0.61 13.25
N ILE A 140 8.10 0.39 12.56
CA ILE A 140 8.96 1.34 11.84
C ILE A 140 9.77 2.19 12.82
N ILE A 141 9.14 2.61 13.92
CA ILE A 141 9.85 3.35 14.97
C ILE A 141 10.98 2.50 15.55
N GLU A 142 10.73 1.20 15.79
CA GLU A 142 11.77 0.28 16.25
C GLU A 142 12.94 0.22 15.26
N LEU A 143 12.65 0.16 13.96
CA LEU A 143 13.68 0.16 12.92
C LEU A 143 14.52 1.44 12.94
N TRP A 144 13.87 2.58 13.16
CA TRP A 144 14.56 3.88 13.12
C TRP A 144 15.26 4.25 14.41
N THR A 145 14.67 3.91 15.56
CA THR A 145 15.16 4.35 16.89
C THR A 145 15.75 3.22 17.72
N LYS A 146 15.51 1.98 17.34
CA LYS A 146 15.86 0.76 18.06
C LYS A 146 15.12 0.59 19.41
N ILE A 147 14.10 1.42 19.65
CA ILE A 147 13.19 1.22 20.78
C ILE A 147 12.27 0.04 20.45
N PRO A 148 12.22 -1.02 21.29
CA PRO A 148 11.40 -2.19 20.97
C PRO A 148 9.92 -1.84 20.75
N ALA A 149 9.32 -2.41 19.72
CA ALA A 149 7.91 -2.19 19.40
C ALA A 149 6.99 -2.57 20.57
N SER A 150 7.33 -3.62 21.32
CA SER A 150 6.59 -4.04 22.50
C SER A 150 6.57 -2.96 23.58
N LYS A 151 7.67 -2.24 23.76
CA LYS A 151 7.77 -1.14 24.71
C LYS A 151 6.94 0.06 24.29
N ILE A 152 6.95 0.37 22.99
CA ILE A 152 6.15 1.46 22.43
C ILE A 152 4.67 1.19 22.67
N ARG A 153 4.21 -0.03 22.34
CA ARG A 153 2.81 -0.43 22.55
C ARG A 153 2.40 -0.37 24.02
N ALA A 154 3.24 -0.88 24.89
CA ALA A 154 2.96 -0.87 26.34
C ALA A 154 2.81 0.55 26.87
N GLN A 155 3.69 1.47 26.47
CA GLN A 155 3.63 2.87 26.88
C GLN A 155 2.38 3.57 26.38
N GLU A 156 1.96 3.28 25.13
CA GLU A 156 0.77 3.89 24.57
C GLU A 156 -0.51 3.38 25.24
N TYR A 157 -0.57 2.12 25.64
CA TYR A 157 -1.70 1.60 26.39
C TYR A 157 -1.81 2.23 27.78
N GLU A 158 -0.70 2.53 28.42
CA GLU A 158 -0.68 3.19 29.72
C GLU A 158 -1.16 4.65 29.66
N HIS A 159 -1.10 5.27 28.49
CA HIS A 159 -1.49 6.66 28.28
C HIS A 159 -2.92 6.82 27.77
N CYS A 160 -3.69 5.74 27.64
CA CYS A 160 -5.09 5.79 27.25
C CYS A 160 -6.00 6.32 28.34
#